data_b449aae02c4b6426bffee54418900e06
#
_entry.id   b449aae02c4b6426bffee54418900e06
#
_cell.length_a   1.000
_cell.length_b   1.000
_cell.length_c   1.000
_cell.angle_alpha   90.00
_cell.angle_beta   90.00
_cell.angle_gamma   90.00
#
_symmetry.space_group_name_H-M   'P 1'
#
loop_
_entity.id
_entity.type
_entity.pdbx_description
1 polymer ?
#
loop_
_entity_poly.entity_id
_entity_poly.type
_entity_poly.pdbx_seq_one_letter_code
_entity_poly.pdbx_strand_id
1 'polypeptide(L)'
;MEAIASETLWITISAAVFVSILFVWMAFGLRLKTHIDERGIEYQFKGFHLKPKFISWEQLEKAYVRTYHPLSEYGGWGIRGSFGKDSMAYNVKGNKGLQLQFKDGKRLLIGTQTPEPLERVIALYSSKLTSHEQ
;
A
#
# COMPACT_ATOMS: atom_id res chain seq x y z
N MET A 1 -37.67 32.05 5.53
CA MET A 1 -37.50 30.96 4.53
C MET A 1 -36.30 31.17 3.61
N GLU A 2 -36.09 32.34 3.07
CA GLU A 2 -34.93 32.61 2.19
C GLU A 2 -33.60 32.51 2.90
N ALA A 3 -33.48 32.92 4.18
CA ALA A 3 -32.25 32.82 4.96
C ALA A 3 -31.83 31.35 5.23
N ILE A 4 -32.81 30.49 5.53
CA ILE A 4 -32.54 29.05 5.75
C ILE A 4 -32.08 28.35 4.46
N ALA A 5 -32.73 28.72 3.32
CA ALA A 5 -32.36 28.18 2.01
C ALA A 5 -30.94 28.59 1.60
N SER A 6 -30.54 29.86 1.88
CA SER A 6 -29.19 30.32 1.59
C SER A 6 -28.13 29.67 2.50
N GLU A 7 -28.40 29.50 3.77
CA GLU A 7 -27.47 28.79 4.69
C GLU A 7 -27.28 27.35 4.28
N THR A 8 -28.34 26.64 3.95
CA THR A 8 -28.27 25.26 3.47
C THR A 8 -27.47 25.17 2.17
N LEU A 9 -27.65 26.14 1.26
CA LEU A 9 -26.91 26.20 0.02
C LEU A 9 -25.41 26.37 0.27
N TRP A 10 -25.01 27.28 1.17
CA TRP A 10 -23.61 27.51 1.50
C TRP A 10 -22.97 26.29 2.17
N ILE A 11 -23.69 25.62 3.06
CA ILE A 11 -23.21 24.38 3.70
C ILE A 11 -22.99 23.28 2.64
N THR A 12 -23.95 23.13 1.71
CA THR A 12 -23.83 22.12 0.65
C THR A 12 -22.65 22.40 -0.29
N ILE A 13 -22.47 23.66 -0.68
CA ILE A 13 -21.34 24.07 -1.53
C ILE A 13 -20.02 23.84 -0.81
N SER A 14 -19.93 24.21 0.47
CA SER A 14 -18.71 24.01 1.27
C SER A 14 -18.36 22.53 1.42
N ALA A 15 -19.34 21.69 1.67
CA ALA A 15 -19.17 20.24 1.75
C ALA A 15 -18.69 19.66 0.42
N ALA A 16 -19.29 20.09 -0.69
CA ALA A 16 -18.90 19.61 -2.03
C ALA A 16 -17.45 20.02 -2.37
N VAL A 17 -17.08 21.26 -2.07
CA VAL A 17 -15.71 21.76 -2.26
C VAL A 17 -14.72 20.96 -1.40
N PHE A 18 -15.06 20.73 -0.14
CA PHE A 18 -14.21 19.93 0.78
C PHE A 18 -13.99 18.50 0.26
N VAL A 19 -15.06 17.83 -0.16
CA VAL A 19 -14.99 16.48 -0.72
C VAL A 19 -14.15 16.46 -2.01
N SER A 20 -14.31 17.48 -2.85
CA SER A 20 -13.53 17.60 -4.09
C SER A 20 -12.03 17.78 -3.81
N ILE A 21 -11.68 18.62 -2.85
CA ILE A 21 -10.29 18.82 -2.42
C ILE A 21 -9.71 17.53 -1.86
N LEU A 22 -10.46 16.84 -1.02
CA LEU A 22 -10.07 15.55 -0.45
C LEU A 22 -9.82 14.51 -1.55
N PHE A 23 -10.69 14.46 -2.54
CA PHE A 23 -10.57 13.54 -3.67
C PHE A 23 -9.32 13.84 -4.51
N VAL A 24 -9.06 15.11 -4.81
CA VAL A 24 -7.87 15.54 -5.54
C VAL A 24 -6.61 15.20 -4.73
N TRP A 25 -6.63 15.44 -3.42
CA TRP A 25 -5.52 15.08 -2.54
C TRP A 25 -5.27 13.57 -2.54
N MET A 26 -6.32 12.77 -2.45
CA MET A 26 -6.21 11.31 -2.56
C MET A 26 -5.65 10.85 -3.91
N ALA A 27 -6.12 11.47 -5.00
CA ALA A 27 -5.72 11.08 -6.35
C ALA A 27 -4.25 11.42 -6.67
N PHE A 28 -3.77 12.55 -6.16
CA PHE A 28 -2.45 13.09 -6.53
C PHE A 28 -1.46 13.12 -5.36
N GLY A 29 -1.94 13.12 -4.13
CA GLY A 29 -1.11 13.23 -2.94
C GLY A 29 -0.59 11.89 -2.41
N LEU A 30 -1.28 10.79 -2.71
CA LEU A 30 -0.90 9.47 -2.23
C LEU A 30 0.14 8.84 -3.16
N ARG A 31 1.29 8.52 -2.60
CA ARG A 31 2.37 7.86 -3.33
C ARG A 31 2.97 6.75 -2.48
N LEU A 32 3.16 5.60 -3.07
CA LEU A 32 3.84 4.49 -2.45
C LEU A 32 5.27 4.44 -2.96
N LYS A 33 6.23 4.61 -2.06
CA LYS A 33 7.66 4.48 -2.36
C LYS A 33 8.20 3.22 -1.71
N THR A 34 8.97 2.46 -2.47
CA THR A 34 9.63 1.24 -2.02
C THR A 34 11.10 1.29 -2.39
N HIS A 35 11.95 0.99 -1.42
CA HIS A 35 13.39 0.87 -1.62
C HIS A 35 13.86 -0.48 -1.08
N ILE A 36 14.64 -1.20 -1.87
CA ILE A 36 15.12 -2.54 -1.54
C ILE A 36 16.64 -2.54 -1.60
N ASP A 37 17.27 -2.95 -0.50
CA ASP A 37 18.72 -3.04 -0.40
C ASP A 37 19.16 -4.32 0.35
N GLU A 38 20.44 -4.41 0.67
CA GLU A 38 21.02 -5.56 1.37
C GLU A 38 20.44 -5.78 2.78
N ARG A 39 19.94 -4.74 3.42
CA ARG A 39 19.38 -4.78 4.78
C ARG A 39 17.94 -5.26 4.80
N GLY A 40 17.18 -4.94 3.75
CA GLY A 40 15.77 -5.28 3.68
C GLY A 40 14.98 -4.40 2.74
N ILE A 41 13.72 -4.22 3.07
CA ILE A 41 12.74 -3.48 2.28
C ILE A 41 12.26 -2.28 3.10
N GLU A 42 12.45 -1.09 2.55
CA GLU A 42 11.90 0.13 3.10
C GLU A 42 10.72 0.58 2.24
N TYR A 43 9.61 0.90 2.88
CA TYR A 43 8.44 1.39 2.17
C TYR A 43 7.79 2.55 2.92
N GLN A 44 7.20 3.47 2.16
CA GLN A 44 6.46 4.60 2.70
C GLN A 44 5.25 4.89 1.83
N PHE A 45 4.09 4.87 2.43
CA PHE A 45 2.86 5.34 1.79
C PHE A 45 2.72 6.82 2.11
N LYS A 46 3.25 7.67 1.22
CA LYS A 46 3.18 9.12 1.38
C LYS A 46 1.74 9.59 1.45
N GLY A 47 1.45 10.44 2.42
CA GLY A 47 0.10 10.88 2.77
C GLY A 47 -0.44 10.21 4.03
N PHE A 48 0.03 8.99 4.37
CA PHE A 48 -0.35 8.27 5.60
C PHE A 48 0.82 8.07 6.55
N HIS A 49 2.00 7.73 6.03
CA HIS A 49 3.17 7.49 6.85
C HIS A 49 4.04 8.75 6.93
N LEU A 50 4.27 9.24 8.14
CA LEU A 50 5.19 10.35 8.39
C LEU A 50 6.65 9.94 8.18
N LYS A 51 6.96 8.67 8.47
CA LYS A 51 8.29 8.09 8.32
C LYS A 51 8.23 6.80 7.51
N PRO A 52 9.29 6.48 6.76
CA PRO A 52 9.39 5.19 6.09
C PRO A 52 9.33 4.04 7.09
N LYS A 53 8.72 2.94 6.70
CA LYS A 53 8.73 1.69 7.45
C LYS A 53 9.76 0.75 6.86
N PHE A 54 10.43 -0.01 7.72
CA PHE A 54 11.52 -0.89 7.33
C PHE A 54 11.23 -2.35 7.75
N ILE A 55 11.52 -3.28 6.84
CA ILE A 55 11.41 -4.71 7.07
C ILE A 55 12.75 -5.35 6.74
N SER A 56 13.40 -5.97 7.73
CA SER A 56 14.64 -6.70 7.48
C SER A 56 14.37 -8.05 6.80
N TRP A 57 15.33 -8.54 6.02
CA TRP A 57 15.22 -9.87 5.38
C TRP A 57 15.03 -10.99 6.40
N GLU A 58 15.58 -10.83 7.61
CA GLU A 58 15.46 -11.81 8.69
C GLU A 58 14.04 -12.03 9.18
N GLN A 59 13.18 -11.03 9.05
CA GLN A 59 11.77 -11.11 9.44
C GLN A 59 10.91 -11.85 8.43
N LEU A 60 11.40 -12.04 7.22
CA LEU A 60 10.63 -12.58 6.10
C LEU A 60 10.90 -14.07 5.88
N GLU A 61 9.83 -14.81 5.64
CA GLU A 61 9.88 -16.19 5.15
C GLU A 61 9.89 -16.23 3.63
N LYS A 62 9.05 -15.42 2.97
CA LYS A 62 8.94 -15.36 1.52
C LYS A 62 8.73 -13.93 1.02
N ALA A 63 9.25 -13.64 -0.17
CA ALA A 63 9.00 -12.42 -0.92
C ALA A 63 8.90 -12.74 -2.40
N TYR A 64 7.78 -12.39 -3.03
CA TYR A 64 7.56 -12.65 -4.46
C TYR A 64 6.56 -11.65 -5.05
N VAL A 65 6.68 -11.41 -6.34
CA VAL A 65 5.74 -10.56 -7.09
C VAL A 65 4.59 -11.42 -7.58
N ARG A 66 3.36 -10.95 -7.41
CA ARG A 66 2.16 -11.64 -7.89
C ARG A 66 1.12 -10.69 -8.44
N THR A 67 0.21 -11.23 -9.23
CA THR A 67 -1.04 -10.57 -9.58
C THR A 67 -2.06 -10.88 -8.48
N TYR A 68 -2.79 -9.87 -8.05
CA TYR A 68 -3.84 -10.02 -7.04
C TYR A 68 -5.12 -9.33 -7.50
N HIS A 69 -6.21 -9.57 -6.78
CA HIS A 69 -7.50 -8.98 -7.07
C HIS A 69 -7.85 -7.93 -6.00
N PRO A 70 -7.60 -6.62 -6.24
CA PRO A 70 -7.77 -5.59 -5.22
C PRO A 70 -9.16 -5.56 -4.60
N LEU A 71 -10.20 -5.70 -5.42
CA LEU A 71 -11.59 -5.64 -4.97
C LEU A 71 -12.01 -6.87 -4.17
N SER A 72 -11.66 -8.07 -4.64
CA SER A 72 -12.09 -9.32 -3.99
C SER A 72 -11.23 -9.69 -2.79
N GLU A 73 -9.92 -9.42 -2.83
CA GLU A 73 -8.99 -9.78 -1.75
C GLU A 73 -8.92 -8.72 -0.65
N TYR A 74 -9.03 -7.42 -0.99
CA TYR A 74 -8.80 -6.31 -0.06
C TYR A 74 -9.91 -5.25 -0.06
N GLY A 75 -10.94 -5.42 -0.87
CA GLY A 75 -12.05 -4.48 -0.95
C GLY A 75 -11.73 -3.16 -1.66
N GLY A 76 -10.61 -3.08 -2.38
CA GLY A 76 -10.20 -1.91 -3.16
C GLY A 76 -8.74 -1.54 -3.00
N TRP A 77 -8.41 -0.35 -3.46
CA TRP A 77 -7.06 0.21 -3.40
C TRP A 77 -6.87 1.06 -2.14
N GLY A 78 -5.62 1.41 -1.84
CA GLY A 78 -5.21 2.18 -0.67
C GLY A 78 -4.55 1.32 0.39
N ILE A 79 -4.76 1.67 1.66
CA ILE A 79 -4.32 0.86 2.79
C ILE A 79 -5.50 -0.01 3.21
N ARG A 80 -5.38 -1.32 2.99
CA ARG A 80 -6.47 -2.27 3.19
C ARG A 80 -6.01 -3.51 3.92
N GLY A 81 -6.88 -4.02 4.81
CA GLY A 81 -6.71 -5.34 5.41
C GLY A 81 -7.49 -6.40 4.64
N SER A 82 -6.99 -7.62 4.64
CA SER A 82 -7.72 -8.77 4.09
C SER A 82 -8.74 -9.28 5.10
N PHE A 83 -9.90 -9.71 4.60
CA PHE A 83 -10.96 -10.23 5.45
C PHE A 83 -10.52 -11.49 6.20
N GLY A 84 -10.54 -11.43 7.54
CA GLY A 84 -10.31 -12.57 8.42
C GLY A 84 -8.88 -13.09 8.55
N LYS A 85 -7.87 -12.34 8.10
CA LYS A 85 -6.45 -12.73 8.21
C LYS A 85 -5.58 -11.54 8.57
N ASP A 86 -4.45 -11.80 9.25
CA ASP A 86 -3.41 -10.80 9.51
C ASP A 86 -2.65 -10.45 8.22
N SER A 87 -3.36 -9.83 7.30
CA SER A 87 -2.87 -9.47 5.98
C SER A 87 -3.25 -8.04 5.67
N MET A 88 -2.28 -7.26 5.24
CA MET A 88 -2.48 -5.88 4.82
C MET A 88 -1.96 -5.66 3.41
N ALA A 89 -2.56 -4.71 2.72
CA ALA A 89 -2.12 -4.27 1.40
C ALA A 89 -1.93 -2.75 1.38
N TYR A 90 -0.83 -2.33 0.81
CA TYR A 90 -0.56 -0.93 0.48
C TYR A 90 -0.44 -0.82 -1.02
N ASN A 91 -1.43 -0.23 -1.66
CA ASN A 91 -1.35 0.05 -3.08
C ASN A 91 -2.06 1.34 -3.46
N VAL A 92 -1.69 1.91 -4.59
CA VAL A 92 -2.30 3.12 -5.14
C VAL A 92 -3.06 2.79 -6.42
N LYS A 93 -2.52 1.88 -7.23
CA LYS A 93 -3.03 1.60 -8.56
C LYS A 93 -2.59 0.22 -9.05
N GLY A 94 -3.41 -0.41 -9.87
CA GLY A 94 -3.07 -1.65 -10.54
C GLY A 94 -3.41 -2.90 -9.74
N ASN A 95 -2.92 -4.04 -10.21
CA ASN A 95 -3.23 -5.36 -9.67
C ASN A 95 -1.99 -6.25 -9.47
N LYS A 96 -0.80 -5.67 -9.52
CA LYS A 96 0.47 -6.38 -9.27
C LYS A 96 1.14 -5.84 -8.03
N GLY A 97 1.72 -6.71 -7.25
CA GLY A 97 2.36 -6.32 -6.01
C GLY A 97 3.39 -7.33 -5.52
N LEU A 98 4.24 -6.84 -4.62
CA LEU A 98 5.19 -7.62 -3.87
C LEU A 98 4.48 -8.21 -2.65
N GLN A 99 4.34 -9.52 -2.62
CA GLN A 99 3.79 -10.24 -1.48
C GLN A 99 4.92 -10.62 -0.53
N LEU A 100 4.80 -10.18 0.70
CA LEU A 100 5.72 -10.52 1.79
C LEU A 100 5.00 -11.44 2.77
N GLN A 101 5.65 -12.52 3.15
CA GLN A 101 5.20 -13.41 4.20
C GLN A 101 6.22 -13.37 5.33
N PHE A 102 5.76 -12.99 6.50
CA PHE A 102 6.60 -12.91 7.70
C PHE A 102 6.67 -14.27 8.40
N LYS A 103 7.75 -14.49 9.13
CA LYS A 103 7.95 -15.72 9.92
C LYS A 103 6.88 -15.91 11.00
N ASP A 104 6.26 -14.83 11.47
CA ASP A 104 5.17 -14.87 12.45
C ASP A 104 3.80 -15.19 11.84
N GLY A 105 3.72 -15.41 10.54
CA GLY A 105 2.48 -15.72 9.80
C GLY A 105 1.76 -14.52 9.21
N LYS A 106 2.17 -13.31 9.54
CA LYS A 106 1.58 -12.09 8.95
C LYS A 106 1.96 -11.96 7.48
N ARG A 107 1.13 -11.24 6.74
CA ARG A 107 1.31 -10.99 5.31
C ARG A 107 1.20 -9.50 5.01
N LEU A 108 2.00 -9.04 4.07
CA LEU A 108 1.97 -7.67 3.58
C LEU A 108 2.09 -7.68 2.06
N LEU A 109 1.18 -6.98 1.39
CA LEU A 109 1.24 -6.77 -0.05
C LEU A 109 1.56 -5.31 -0.32
N ILE A 110 2.61 -5.07 -1.08
CA ILE A 110 3.01 -3.73 -1.53
C ILE A 110 2.78 -3.64 -3.02
N GLY A 111 1.81 -2.82 -3.43
CA GLY A 111 1.49 -2.63 -4.83
C GLY A 111 2.66 -2.07 -5.62
N THR A 112 2.82 -2.51 -6.85
CA THR A 112 3.86 -2.00 -7.77
C THR A 112 3.28 -1.74 -9.15
N GLN A 113 3.81 -0.72 -9.80
CA GLN A 113 3.54 -0.42 -11.20
C GLN A 113 4.70 -0.86 -12.11
N THR A 114 5.79 -1.33 -11.51
CA THR A 114 6.99 -1.82 -12.22
C THR A 114 7.33 -3.24 -11.76
N PRO A 115 6.49 -4.24 -12.09
CA PRO A 115 6.68 -5.60 -11.57
C PRO A 115 7.96 -6.27 -12.08
N GLU A 116 8.33 -6.06 -13.33
CA GLU A 116 9.52 -6.71 -13.92
C GLU A 116 10.84 -6.28 -13.28
N PRO A 117 11.13 -4.96 -13.13
CA PRO A 117 12.31 -4.53 -12.38
C PRO A 117 12.30 -5.02 -10.93
N LEU A 118 11.14 -5.04 -10.29
CA LEU A 118 10.99 -5.51 -8.93
C LEU A 118 11.31 -7.00 -8.79
N GLU A 119 10.84 -7.83 -9.71
CA GLU A 119 11.17 -9.26 -9.74
C GLU A 119 12.67 -9.50 -9.83
N ARG A 120 13.37 -8.72 -10.68
CA ARG A 120 14.82 -8.82 -10.81
C ARG A 120 15.55 -8.46 -9.52
N VAL A 121 15.12 -7.42 -8.84
CA VAL A 121 15.71 -7.01 -7.56
C VAL A 121 15.47 -8.05 -6.48
N ILE A 122 14.26 -8.57 -6.39
CA ILE A 122 13.91 -9.63 -5.42
C ILE A 122 14.74 -10.90 -5.68
N ALA A 123 14.96 -11.26 -6.94
CA ALA A 123 15.79 -12.41 -7.28
C ALA A 123 17.24 -12.25 -6.79
N LEU A 124 17.80 -11.04 -6.82
CA LEU A 124 19.15 -10.75 -6.30
C LEU A 124 19.26 -11.00 -4.79
N TYR A 125 18.18 -10.74 -4.04
CA TYR A 125 18.19 -10.87 -2.58
C TYR A 125 17.51 -12.15 -2.07
N SER A 126 17.00 -13.00 -2.96
CA SER A 126 16.31 -14.24 -2.56
C SER A 126 17.21 -15.21 -1.78
N SER A 127 18.50 -15.18 -2.04
CA SER A 127 19.48 -15.97 -1.29
C SER A 127 19.52 -15.62 0.20
N LYS A 128 19.21 -14.40 0.57
CA LYS A 128 19.14 -13.95 1.97
C LYS A 128 17.94 -14.54 2.73
N LEU A 129 16.88 -14.89 2.01
CA LEU A 129 15.70 -15.54 2.58
C LEU A 129 15.98 -17.01 2.91
N THR A 130 16.77 -17.67 2.08
CA THR A 130 17.11 -19.10 2.25
C THR A 130 18.28 -19.35 3.21
N SER A 131 19.18 -18.38 3.42
CA SER A 131 20.34 -18.54 4.29
C SER A 131 20.01 -18.63 5.77
N HIS A 132 18.78 -18.35 6.16
CA HIS A 132 18.34 -18.43 7.55
C HIS A 132 17.64 -19.75 7.90
N GLU A 133 17.48 -20.66 6.95
CA GLU A 133 16.95 -22.01 7.20
C GLU A 133 18.03 -23.03 7.62
N GLN A 134 19.26 -22.57 7.74
CA GLN A 134 20.37 -23.36 8.28
C GLN A 134 20.74 -22.85 9.67
#